data_c0138bdfb773d3799451104b287a52d5
#
_entry.id   c0138bdfb773d3799451104b287a52d5
#
_cell.length_a   1.000
_cell.length_b   1.000
_cell.length_c   1.000
_cell.angle_alpha   90.00
_cell.angle_beta   90.00
_cell.angle_gamma   90.00
#
_symmetry.space_group_name_H-M   'P 1'
#
loop_
_entity.id
_entity.type
_entity.pdbx_description
1 polymer ?
#
loop_
_entity_poly.entity_id
_entity_poly.type
_entity_poly.pdbx_seq_one_letter_code
_entity_poly.pdbx_strand_id
1 'polypeptide(L)'
;MSTTGERFERAVEIMERLRAPGGCPWDREQTFDSIKPYTLEETYEVLEAIDNRDWDELPGELGDLLLQVLFYSEMAKEQGTFSIDDVLDRLSRKLVDRHPHVFSDAKADTAADVKRNWEALKVEERKKRVASANEVEKNKSGQAGNDNASSPSILSGISGSMPALIEAHKLSSRAAQVGFDWPNIQSLFEKLDEETGELREHLEKFPAPGPRPEARGVAGSGKQVVPEDLRTKLEDEVGDLFF
;
A
#
# COMPACT_ATOMS: atom_id res chain seq x y z
N MET A 1 4.36 -3.90 -38.92
CA MET A 1 4.62 -3.30 -37.59
C MET A 1 4.04 -4.26 -36.56
N SER A 2 4.77 -4.55 -35.48
CA SER A 2 4.27 -5.41 -34.40
C SER A 2 3.06 -4.75 -33.69
N THR A 3 2.07 -5.57 -33.32
CA THR A 3 0.91 -5.14 -32.54
C THR A 3 1.30 -4.87 -31.08
N THR A 4 0.42 -4.23 -30.32
CA THR A 4 0.62 -4.04 -28.87
C THR A 4 0.71 -5.38 -28.13
N GLY A 5 -0.10 -6.38 -28.54
CA GLY A 5 -0.05 -7.74 -28.00
C GLY A 5 1.33 -8.38 -28.20
N GLU A 6 1.82 -8.38 -29.44
CA GLU A 6 3.15 -8.94 -29.76
C GLU A 6 4.30 -8.25 -29.00
N ARG A 7 4.20 -6.95 -28.74
CA ARG A 7 5.20 -6.22 -27.95
C ARG A 7 5.13 -6.61 -26.48
N PHE A 8 3.94 -6.80 -25.96
CA PHE A 8 3.76 -7.23 -24.57
C PHE A 8 4.24 -8.67 -24.38
N GLU A 9 3.86 -9.60 -25.27
CA GLU A 9 4.36 -10.97 -25.29
C GLU A 9 5.88 -11.03 -25.31
N ARG A 10 6.50 -10.19 -26.16
CA ARG A 10 7.96 -10.11 -26.19
C ARG A 10 8.57 -9.62 -24.87
N ALA A 11 7.95 -8.69 -24.16
CA ALA A 11 8.44 -8.25 -22.85
C ALA A 11 8.37 -9.39 -21.82
N VAL A 12 7.29 -10.19 -21.85
CA VAL A 12 7.13 -11.40 -21.02
C VAL A 12 8.22 -12.43 -21.36
N GLU A 13 8.44 -12.74 -22.64
CA GLU A 13 9.48 -13.66 -23.09
C GLU A 13 10.89 -13.22 -22.66
N ILE A 14 11.17 -11.91 -22.70
CA ILE A 14 12.45 -11.37 -22.24
C ILE A 14 12.62 -11.63 -20.73
N MET A 15 11.63 -11.37 -19.91
CA MET A 15 11.70 -11.63 -18.48
C MET A 15 11.88 -13.13 -18.19
N GLU A 16 11.12 -13.99 -18.85
CA GLU A 16 11.29 -15.44 -18.75
C GLU A 16 12.72 -15.87 -19.13
N ARG A 17 13.27 -15.30 -20.20
CA ARG A 17 14.66 -15.60 -20.62
C ARG A 17 15.71 -15.12 -19.62
N LEU A 18 15.51 -13.95 -19.02
CA LEU A 18 16.43 -13.41 -18.01
C LEU A 18 16.49 -14.28 -16.75
N ARG A 19 15.35 -14.86 -16.34
CA ARG A 19 15.27 -15.71 -15.16
C ARG A 19 15.49 -17.20 -15.43
N ALA A 20 15.49 -17.64 -16.69
CA ALA A 20 15.73 -19.03 -17.07
C ALA A 20 17.15 -19.51 -16.72
N PRO A 21 17.41 -20.83 -16.63
CA PRO A 21 18.74 -21.38 -16.52
C PRO A 21 19.64 -20.86 -17.65
N GLY A 22 20.78 -20.23 -17.27
CA GLY A 22 21.69 -19.58 -18.20
C GLY A 22 21.28 -18.14 -18.59
N GLY A 23 20.26 -17.59 -17.96
CA GLY A 23 19.88 -16.17 -18.05
C GLY A 23 20.78 -15.28 -17.19
N CYS A 24 20.27 -14.11 -16.80
CA CYS A 24 21.03 -13.14 -16.00
C CYS A 24 21.20 -13.63 -14.55
N PRO A 25 22.41 -13.71 -14.01
CA PRO A 25 22.64 -14.15 -12.63
C PRO A 25 21.92 -13.27 -11.61
N TRP A 26 21.90 -11.94 -11.81
CA TRP A 26 21.28 -11.00 -10.91
C TRP A 26 19.75 -11.17 -10.90
N ASP A 27 19.12 -11.24 -12.07
CA ASP A 27 17.65 -11.42 -12.16
C ASP A 27 17.19 -12.72 -11.53
N ARG A 28 17.98 -13.79 -11.64
CA ARG A 28 17.68 -15.11 -11.08
C ARG A 28 17.77 -15.18 -9.56
N GLU A 29 18.60 -14.35 -8.95
CA GLU A 29 18.76 -14.28 -7.50
C GLU A 29 17.64 -13.48 -6.83
N GLN A 30 16.88 -12.66 -7.60
CA GLN A 30 15.85 -11.83 -7.04
C GLN A 30 14.68 -12.63 -6.46
N THR A 31 14.13 -12.09 -5.38
CA THR A 31 12.96 -12.61 -4.67
C THR A 31 11.87 -11.53 -4.61
N PHE A 32 10.65 -11.91 -4.22
CA PHE A 32 9.59 -10.94 -3.98
C PHE A 32 10.01 -9.82 -3.02
N ASP A 33 10.77 -10.16 -1.98
CA ASP A 33 11.21 -9.19 -0.98
C ASP A 33 12.33 -8.28 -1.50
N SER A 34 13.27 -8.81 -2.30
CA SER A 34 14.37 -8.01 -2.83
C SER A 34 13.93 -7.00 -3.90
N ILE A 35 12.80 -7.25 -4.58
CA ILE A 35 12.26 -6.36 -5.62
C ILE A 35 11.35 -5.26 -5.04
N LYS A 36 10.85 -5.41 -3.82
CA LYS A 36 9.98 -4.38 -3.18
C LYS A 36 10.56 -2.96 -3.19
N PRO A 37 11.84 -2.74 -2.82
CA PRO A 37 12.41 -1.40 -2.86
C PRO A 37 12.38 -0.77 -4.25
N TYR A 38 12.72 -1.52 -5.28
CA TYR A 38 12.69 -1.05 -6.67
C TYR A 38 11.27 -0.68 -7.11
N THR A 39 10.25 -1.50 -6.77
CA THR A 39 8.86 -1.15 -7.06
C THR A 39 8.45 0.21 -6.47
N LEU A 40 8.97 0.55 -5.31
CA LEU A 40 8.71 1.84 -4.66
C LEU A 40 9.48 2.96 -5.38
N GLU A 41 10.75 2.73 -5.73
CA GLU A 41 11.60 3.64 -6.48
C GLU A 41 10.96 4.00 -7.83
N GLU A 42 10.67 3.02 -8.68
CA GLU A 42 10.00 3.23 -9.98
C GLU A 42 8.66 3.96 -9.83
N THR A 43 7.93 3.70 -8.76
CA THR A 43 6.69 4.44 -8.49
C THR A 43 6.95 5.91 -8.26
N TYR A 44 8.00 6.28 -7.53
CA TYR A 44 8.37 7.68 -7.30
C TYR A 44 8.92 8.35 -8.55
N GLU A 45 9.69 7.64 -9.39
CA GLU A 45 10.21 8.16 -10.65
C GLU A 45 9.09 8.47 -11.64
N VAL A 46 8.07 7.60 -11.73
CA VAL A 46 6.82 7.92 -12.46
C VAL A 46 6.15 9.20 -11.93
N LEU A 47 6.06 9.37 -10.61
CA LEU A 47 5.45 10.56 -10.01
C LEU A 47 6.29 11.81 -10.30
N GLU A 48 7.61 11.73 -10.21
CA GLU A 48 8.54 12.82 -10.51
C GLU A 48 8.45 13.25 -11.97
N ALA A 49 8.43 12.31 -12.92
CA ALA A 49 8.24 12.61 -14.34
C ALA A 49 6.91 13.34 -14.60
N ILE A 50 5.82 12.94 -13.90
CA ILE A 50 4.52 13.61 -13.98
C ILE A 50 4.58 15.03 -13.40
N ASP A 51 5.19 15.22 -12.24
CA ASP A 51 5.28 16.50 -11.54
C ASP A 51 6.11 17.51 -12.35
N ASN A 52 7.20 17.02 -12.95
CA ASN A 52 8.09 17.81 -13.82
C ASN A 52 7.52 18.01 -15.24
N ARG A 53 6.39 17.37 -15.58
CA ARG A 53 5.81 17.37 -16.94
C ARG A 53 6.78 16.83 -18.00
N ASP A 54 7.63 15.89 -17.62
CA ASP A 54 8.58 15.23 -18.51
C ASP A 54 7.92 14.08 -19.26
N TRP A 55 7.28 14.42 -20.38
CA TRP A 55 6.54 13.46 -21.20
C TRP A 55 7.47 12.60 -22.07
N ASP A 56 8.72 12.96 -22.19
CA ASP A 56 9.74 12.18 -22.93
C ASP A 56 10.29 11.07 -22.03
N GLU A 57 10.49 11.32 -20.74
CA GLU A 57 10.97 10.34 -19.75
C GLU A 57 9.86 9.41 -19.25
N LEU A 58 8.65 9.92 -19.06
CA LEU A 58 7.51 9.16 -18.50
C LEU A 58 7.28 7.76 -19.13
N PRO A 59 7.43 7.55 -20.47
CA PRO A 59 7.30 6.21 -21.02
C PRO A 59 8.38 5.23 -20.54
N GLY A 60 9.59 5.72 -20.22
CA GLY A 60 10.66 4.93 -19.61
C GLY A 60 10.24 4.46 -18.23
N GLU A 61 9.89 5.39 -17.35
CA GLU A 61 9.49 5.11 -15.98
C GLU A 61 8.27 4.18 -15.88
N LEU A 62 7.27 4.37 -16.76
CA LEU A 62 6.14 3.44 -16.88
C LEU A 62 6.59 2.05 -17.35
N GLY A 63 7.63 1.97 -18.17
CA GLY A 63 8.26 0.72 -18.60
C GLY A 63 8.93 0.00 -17.43
N ASP A 64 9.66 0.73 -16.58
CA ASP A 64 10.35 0.19 -15.43
C ASP A 64 9.37 -0.23 -14.33
N LEU A 65 8.29 0.51 -14.12
CA LEU A 65 7.20 0.07 -13.26
C LEU A 65 6.51 -1.20 -13.81
N LEU A 66 6.31 -1.31 -15.12
CA LEU A 66 5.80 -2.52 -15.76
C LEU A 66 6.78 -3.69 -15.62
N LEU A 67 8.08 -3.45 -15.69
CA LEU A 67 9.11 -4.46 -15.43
C LEU A 67 8.93 -5.11 -14.08
N GLN A 68 8.62 -4.35 -13.02
CA GLN A 68 8.34 -4.91 -11.69
C GLN A 68 7.14 -5.87 -11.71
N VAL A 69 6.09 -5.54 -12.46
CA VAL A 69 4.92 -6.41 -12.61
C VAL A 69 5.30 -7.72 -13.31
N LEU A 70 6.09 -7.66 -14.38
CA LEU A 70 6.58 -8.84 -15.10
C LEU A 70 7.49 -9.70 -14.21
N PHE A 71 8.36 -9.06 -13.43
CA PHE A 71 9.25 -9.72 -12.49
C PHE A 71 8.49 -10.55 -11.45
N TYR A 72 7.52 -9.93 -10.77
CA TYR A 72 6.68 -10.63 -9.81
C TYR A 72 5.88 -11.77 -10.45
N SER A 73 5.38 -11.54 -11.65
CA SER A 73 4.56 -12.55 -12.36
C SER A 73 5.40 -13.77 -12.77
N GLU A 74 6.64 -13.57 -13.21
CA GLU A 74 7.52 -14.67 -13.57
C GLU A 74 7.98 -15.45 -12.31
N MET A 75 8.34 -14.76 -11.22
CA MET A 75 8.65 -15.43 -9.95
C MET A 75 7.46 -16.25 -9.43
N ALA A 76 6.25 -15.75 -9.59
CA ALA A 76 5.04 -16.46 -9.19
C ALA A 76 4.78 -17.69 -10.07
N LYS A 77 5.02 -17.59 -11.37
CA LYS A 77 4.94 -18.69 -12.33
C LYS A 77 5.97 -19.79 -12.03
N GLU A 78 7.21 -19.42 -11.69
CA GLU A 78 8.26 -20.34 -11.23
C GLU A 78 7.84 -21.11 -9.97
N GLN A 79 7.07 -20.49 -9.09
CA GLN A 79 6.52 -21.10 -7.87
C GLN A 79 5.20 -21.86 -8.10
N GLY A 80 4.64 -21.81 -9.30
CA GLY A 80 3.35 -22.45 -9.63
C GLY A 80 2.15 -21.82 -8.94
N THR A 81 2.21 -20.51 -8.57
CA THR A 81 1.14 -19.81 -7.86
C THR A 81 0.20 -19.05 -8.77
N PHE A 82 0.72 -18.23 -9.67
CA PHE A 82 0.00 -17.49 -10.72
C PHE A 82 0.96 -17.03 -11.81
N SER A 83 0.42 -16.53 -12.92
CA SER A 83 1.17 -15.99 -14.04
C SER A 83 0.72 -14.57 -14.38
N ILE A 84 1.37 -13.96 -15.37
CA ILE A 84 0.95 -12.65 -15.92
C ILE A 84 -0.47 -12.72 -16.50
N ASP A 85 -0.89 -13.86 -17.07
CA ASP A 85 -2.25 -14.02 -17.59
C ASP A 85 -3.29 -13.89 -16.49
N ASP A 86 -3.04 -14.46 -15.31
CA ASP A 86 -3.91 -14.30 -14.13
C ASP A 86 -4.01 -12.84 -13.68
N VAL A 87 -2.91 -12.09 -13.77
CA VAL A 87 -2.88 -10.66 -13.44
C VAL A 87 -3.75 -9.87 -14.43
N LEU A 88 -3.59 -10.13 -15.72
CA LEU A 88 -4.35 -9.48 -16.81
C LEU A 88 -5.84 -9.81 -16.73
N ASP A 89 -6.19 -11.06 -16.50
CA ASP A 89 -7.57 -11.51 -16.36
C ASP A 89 -8.25 -10.85 -15.15
N ARG A 90 -7.55 -10.81 -14.01
CA ARG A 90 -8.07 -10.14 -12.81
C ARG A 90 -8.21 -8.64 -13.01
N LEU A 91 -7.27 -7.99 -13.68
CA LEU A 91 -7.36 -6.57 -14.02
C LEU A 91 -8.56 -6.30 -14.91
N SER A 92 -8.68 -7.03 -16.03
CA SER A 92 -9.75 -6.86 -17.01
C SER A 92 -11.13 -7.07 -16.38
N ARG A 93 -11.31 -8.16 -15.63
CA ARG A 93 -12.55 -8.44 -14.91
C ARG A 93 -12.87 -7.32 -13.92
N LYS A 94 -11.91 -6.91 -13.11
CA LYS A 94 -12.09 -5.81 -12.16
C LYS A 94 -12.50 -4.50 -12.81
N LEU A 95 -11.92 -4.17 -13.97
CA LEU A 95 -12.28 -2.95 -14.71
C LEU A 95 -13.70 -3.02 -15.26
N VAL A 96 -14.10 -4.14 -15.85
CA VAL A 96 -15.46 -4.35 -16.36
C VAL A 96 -16.48 -4.30 -15.22
N ASP A 97 -16.24 -5.05 -14.15
CA ASP A 97 -17.17 -5.18 -13.01
C ASP A 97 -17.37 -3.83 -12.29
N ARG A 98 -16.33 -3.00 -12.23
CA ARG A 98 -16.39 -1.70 -11.55
C ARG A 98 -16.86 -0.54 -12.41
N HIS A 99 -17.08 -0.76 -13.69
CA HIS A 99 -17.60 0.25 -14.63
C HIS A 99 -18.88 -0.21 -15.32
N PRO A 100 -19.91 -0.65 -14.55
CA PRO A 100 -21.15 -1.14 -15.15
C PRO A 100 -21.88 -0.06 -15.98
N HIS A 101 -21.61 1.21 -15.75
CA HIS A 101 -22.10 2.33 -16.54
C HIS A 101 -21.45 2.44 -17.93
N VAL A 102 -20.36 1.72 -18.19
CA VAL A 102 -19.67 1.65 -19.47
C VAL A 102 -19.93 0.31 -20.16
N PHE A 103 -19.93 -0.78 -19.40
CA PHE A 103 -19.97 -2.14 -19.92
C PHE A 103 -21.32 -2.85 -19.73
N SER A 104 -22.30 -2.18 -19.08
CA SER A 104 -23.65 -2.69 -18.82
C SER A 104 -24.67 -1.55 -18.89
N ASP A 105 -25.92 -1.80 -18.51
CA ASP A 105 -27.03 -0.86 -18.57
C ASP A 105 -27.14 0.09 -17.36
N ALA A 106 -26.19 0.04 -16.41
CA ALA A 106 -26.18 0.94 -15.27
C ALA A 106 -25.91 2.38 -15.69
N LYS A 107 -26.56 3.35 -15.03
CA LYS A 107 -26.34 4.78 -15.31
C LYS A 107 -25.50 5.42 -14.22
N ALA A 108 -24.59 6.26 -14.63
CA ALA A 108 -23.87 7.18 -13.77
C ALA A 108 -23.62 8.46 -14.56
N ASP A 109 -24.28 9.53 -14.17
CA ASP A 109 -24.29 10.77 -14.95
C ASP A 109 -23.17 11.72 -14.55
N THR A 110 -22.59 11.51 -13.37
CA THR A 110 -21.49 12.35 -12.86
C THR A 110 -20.33 11.52 -12.34
N ALA A 111 -19.13 12.11 -12.30
CA ALA A 111 -17.95 11.49 -11.68
C ALA A 111 -18.17 11.14 -10.20
N ALA A 112 -19.00 11.90 -9.50
CA ALA A 112 -19.37 11.63 -8.11
C ALA A 112 -20.23 10.37 -7.98
N ASP A 113 -21.14 10.13 -8.93
CA ASP A 113 -21.94 8.89 -8.97
C ASP A 113 -21.06 7.69 -9.24
N VAL A 114 -20.13 7.80 -10.18
CA VAL A 114 -19.14 6.75 -10.48
C VAL A 114 -18.33 6.41 -9.22
N LYS A 115 -17.83 7.43 -8.50
CA LYS A 115 -17.03 7.23 -7.28
C LYS A 115 -17.82 6.55 -6.18
N ARG A 116 -19.09 6.94 -5.95
CA ARG A 116 -19.98 6.29 -4.97
C ARG A 116 -20.23 4.83 -5.32
N ASN A 117 -20.57 4.55 -6.57
CA ASN A 117 -20.83 3.20 -7.05
C ASN A 117 -19.58 2.33 -6.92
N TRP A 118 -18.41 2.87 -7.22
CA TRP A 118 -17.13 2.17 -7.11
C TRP A 118 -16.80 1.78 -5.67
N GLU A 119 -17.02 2.69 -4.70
CA GLU A 119 -16.82 2.38 -3.28
C GLU A 119 -17.82 1.32 -2.79
N ALA A 120 -19.08 1.39 -3.19
CA ALA A 120 -20.07 0.37 -2.88
C ALA A 120 -19.67 -1.02 -3.42
N LEU A 121 -19.21 -1.09 -4.68
CA LEU A 121 -18.74 -2.32 -5.29
C LEU A 121 -17.50 -2.88 -4.59
N LYS A 122 -16.55 -2.05 -4.19
CA LYS A 122 -15.39 -2.48 -3.39
C LYS A 122 -15.79 -3.09 -2.04
N VAL A 123 -16.81 -2.53 -1.38
CA VAL A 123 -17.33 -3.08 -0.13
C VAL A 123 -17.94 -4.46 -0.35
N GLU A 124 -18.75 -4.62 -1.41
CA GLU A 124 -19.36 -5.91 -1.77
C GLU A 124 -18.33 -6.97 -2.15
N GLU A 125 -17.32 -6.62 -2.96
CA GLU A 125 -16.21 -7.51 -3.32
C GLU A 125 -15.47 -7.99 -2.05
N ARG A 126 -15.26 -7.08 -1.09
CA ARG A 126 -14.59 -7.41 0.17
C ARG A 126 -15.42 -8.38 1.01
N LYS A 127 -16.74 -8.14 1.14
CA LYS A 127 -17.66 -9.06 1.83
C LYS A 127 -17.62 -10.45 1.21
N LYS A 128 -17.67 -10.55 -0.13
CA LYS A 128 -17.58 -11.82 -0.85
C LYS A 128 -16.26 -12.55 -0.58
N ARG A 129 -15.12 -11.82 -0.59
CA ARG A 129 -13.80 -12.41 -0.29
C ARG A 129 -13.71 -12.95 1.13
N VAL A 130 -14.23 -12.23 2.12
CA VAL A 130 -14.25 -12.67 3.52
C VAL A 130 -15.15 -13.90 3.68
N ALA A 131 -16.33 -13.91 3.05
CA ALA A 131 -17.24 -15.06 3.07
C ALA A 131 -16.56 -16.31 2.46
N SER A 132 -15.92 -16.19 1.31
CA SER A 132 -15.20 -17.29 0.65
C SER A 132 -14.01 -17.79 1.49
N ALA A 133 -13.27 -16.91 2.14
CA ALA A 133 -12.16 -17.29 3.02
C ALA A 133 -12.66 -18.09 4.23
N ASN A 134 -13.77 -17.65 4.85
CA ASN A 134 -14.38 -18.34 5.97
C ASN A 134 -14.95 -19.72 5.60
N GLU A 135 -15.48 -19.89 4.39
CA GLU A 135 -15.93 -21.19 3.87
C GLU A 135 -14.77 -22.17 3.67
N VAL A 136 -13.63 -21.69 3.18
CA VAL A 136 -12.42 -22.50 2.99
C VAL A 136 -11.84 -22.94 4.34
N GLU A 137 -11.86 -22.07 5.34
CA GLU A 137 -11.39 -22.38 6.70
C GLU A 137 -12.34 -23.37 7.41
N LYS A 138 -13.65 -23.17 7.29
CA LYS A 138 -14.65 -24.14 7.80
C LYS A 138 -14.49 -25.53 7.21
N ASN A 139 -14.18 -25.61 5.93
CA ASN A 139 -13.96 -26.90 5.26
C ASN A 139 -12.63 -27.58 5.64
N LYS A 140 -11.62 -26.83 6.13
CA LYS A 140 -10.33 -27.37 6.59
C LYS A 140 -10.32 -27.77 8.05
N SER A 141 -11.11 -27.14 8.90
CA SER A 141 -11.02 -27.32 10.36
C SER A 141 -12.03 -28.29 10.97
N GLY A 142 -13.08 -28.70 10.25
CA GLY A 142 -14.05 -29.71 10.72
C GLY A 142 -14.73 -29.41 12.09
N GLN A 143 -14.49 -28.23 12.67
CA GLN A 143 -15.06 -27.81 13.96
C GLN A 143 -15.94 -26.57 13.79
N ALA A 144 -17.10 -26.62 14.44
CA ALA A 144 -18.02 -25.50 14.55
C ALA A 144 -17.30 -24.30 15.20
N GLY A 145 -16.87 -23.36 14.39
CA GLY A 145 -16.25 -22.12 14.85
C GLY A 145 -17.32 -21.21 15.46
N ASN A 146 -16.94 -20.55 16.53
CA ASN A 146 -17.69 -19.56 17.28
C ASN A 146 -18.31 -18.51 16.34
N ASP A 147 -19.64 -18.34 16.36
CA ASP A 147 -20.41 -17.44 15.49
C ASP A 147 -20.24 -15.93 15.79
N ASN A 148 -19.08 -15.53 16.27
CA ASN A 148 -18.69 -14.12 16.47
C ASN A 148 -17.85 -13.60 15.29
N ALA A 149 -18.27 -13.84 14.06
CA ALA A 149 -17.74 -13.13 12.91
C ALA A 149 -18.30 -11.69 12.96
N SER A 150 -17.62 -10.81 13.69
CA SER A 150 -17.86 -9.37 13.64
C SER A 150 -17.79 -8.91 12.18
N SER A 151 -18.77 -8.13 11.73
CA SER A 151 -18.75 -7.49 10.42
C SER A 151 -17.38 -6.83 10.20
N PRO A 152 -16.75 -7.01 9.05
CA PRO A 152 -15.42 -6.44 8.82
C PRO A 152 -15.48 -4.92 9.06
N SER A 153 -14.59 -4.43 9.91
CA SER A 153 -14.47 -3.00 10.20
C SER A 153 -14.35 -2.21 8.89
N ILE A 154 -14.96 -1.04 8.82
CA ILE A 154 -14.85 -0.13 7.68
C ILE A 154 -13.38 0.24 7.38
N LEU A 155 -12.54 0.21 8.40
CA LEU A 155 -11.10 0.48 8.30
C LEU A 155 -10.30 -0.75 7.84
N SER A 156 -10.89 -1.94 7.81
CA SER A 156 -10.18 -3.15 7.39
C SER A 156 -9.73 -3.10 5.93
N GLY A 157 -8.58 -3.72 5.63
CA GLY A 157 -8.00 -3.82 4.29
C GLY A 157 -7.33 -2.53 3.80
N ILE A 158 -6.94 -1.64 4.70
CA ILE A 158 -5.88 -0.68 4.46
C ILE A 158 -4.55 -1.41 4.72
N SER A 159 -3.60 -1.26 3.82
CA SER A 159 -2.31 -1.93 3.95
C SER A 159 -1.42 -1.15 4.91
N GLY A 160 -0.94 -1.79 5.97
CA GLY A 160 0.06 -1.21 6.89
C GLY A 160 1.47 -1.09 6.30
N SER A 161 1.65 -1.47 5.03
CA SER A 161 2.92 -1.26 4.31
C SER A 161 2.97 0.09 3.57
N MET A 162 1.91 0.91 3.66
CA MET A 162 1.90 2.24 3.07
C MET A 162 2.73 3.21 3.92
N PRO A 163 3.30 4.29 3.29
CA PRO A 163 3.83 5.40 4.06
C PRO A 163 2.77 5.94 5.03
N ALA A 164 3.17 6.23 6.28
CA ALA A 164 2.26 6.57 7.38
C ALA A 164 1.25 7.67 7.03
N LEU A 165 1.69 8.75 6.37
CA LEU A 165 0.79 9.84 5.96
C LEU A 165 -0.27 9.42 4.94
N ILE A 166 0.06 8.48 4.03
CA ILE A 166 -0.90 7.95 3.06
C ILE A 166 -1.89 7.01 3.76
N GLU A 167 -1.41 6.23 4.72
CA GLU A 167 -2.25 5.36 5.53
C GLU A 167 -3.22 6.18 6.38
N ALA A 168 -2.74 7.17 7.11
CA ALA A 168 -3.54 8.10 7.90
C ALA A 168 -4.61 8.80 7.05
N HIS A 169 -4.24 9.35 5.88
CA HIS A 169 -5.20 9.96 4.97
C HIS A 169 -6.29 8.98 4.51
N LYS A 170 -5.94 7.71 4.23
CA LYS A 170 -6.94 6.69 3.85
C LYS A 170 -7.84 6.30 5.00
N LEU A 171 -7.30 6.21 6.21
CA LEU A 171 -8.07 5.93 7.44
C LEU A 171 -9.08 7.04 7.69
N SER A 172 -8.62 8.30 7.73
CA SER A 172 -9.47 9.48 7.94
C SER A 172 -10.54 9.61 6.86
N SER A 173 -10.18 9.43 5.59
CA SER A 173 -11.15 9.47 4.48
C SER A 173 -12.25 8.41 4.60
N ARG A 174 -11.95 7.22 5.15
CA ARG A 174 -12.96 6.18 5.38
C ARG A 174 -13.81 6.46 6.61
N ALA A 175 -13.20 6.98 7.67
CA ALA A 175 -13.91 7.39 8.87
C ALA A 175 -14.93 8.50 8.56
N ALA A 176 -14.53 9.49 7.76
CA ALA A 176 -15.39 10.58 7.31
C ALA A 176 -16.62 10.08 6.53
N GLN A 177 -16.52 9.00 5.74
CA GLN A 177 -17.65 8.43 5.01
C GLN A 177 -18.79 7.91 5.90
N VAL A 178 -18.52 7.62 7.16
CA VAL A 178 -19.52 7.17 8.15
C VAL A 178 -19.82 8.24 9.18
N GLY A 179 -19.42 9.48 8.91
CA GLY A 179 -19.73 10.63 9.76
C GLY A 179 -18.73 10.86 10.89
N PHE A 180 -17.62 10.12 10.92
CA PHE A 180 -16.50 10.38 11.83
C PHE A 180 -15.53 11.35 11.14
N ASP A 181 -15.85 12.64 11.23
CA ASP A 181 -15.09 13.73 10.63
C ASP A 181 -15.09 14.94 11.56
N TRP A 182 -14.13 15.84 11.37
CA TRP A 182 -14.03 17.05 12.15
C TRP A 182 -15.21 17.98 11.84
N PRO A 183 -15.93 18.50 12.86
CA PRO A 183 -17.09 19.36 12.64
C PRO A 183 -16.71 20.71 12.01
N ASN A 184 -15.48 21.16 12.23
CA ASN A 184 -14.91 22.38 11.67
C ASN A 184 -13.38 22.38 11.85
N ILE A 185 -12.72 23.31 11.18
CA ILE A 185 -11.26 23.44 11.23
C ILE A 185 -10.74 23.84 12.61
N GLN A 186 -11.53 24.56 13.42
CA GLN A 186 -11.13 24.96 14.76
C GLN A 186 -10.94 23.75 15.67
N SER A 187 -11.87 22.79 15.63
CA SER A 187 -11.77 21.55 16.40
C SER A 187 -10.56 20.71 16.02
N LEU A 188 -10.14 20.76 14.75
CA LEU A 188 -8.91 20.12 14.30
C LEU A 188 -7.67 20.77 14.96
N PHE A 189 -7.62 22.11 14.99
CA PHE A 189 -6.50 22.81 15.64
C PHE A 189 -6.46 22.61 17.15
N GLU A 190 -7.63 22.58 17.81
CA GLU A 190 -7.73 22.30 19.24
C GLU A 190 -7.16 20.91 19.55
N LYS A 191 -7.45 19.90 18.74
CA LYS A 191 -6.90 18.56 18.92
C LYS A 191 -5.40 18.51 18.63
N LEU A 192 -4.93 19.20 17.61
CA LEU A 192 -3.50 19.30 17.30
C LEU A 192 -2.70 19.94 18.46
N ASP A 193 -3.26 20.97 19.09
CA ASP A 193 -2.66 21.62 20.25
C ASP A 193 -2.63 20.68 21.47
N GLU A 194 -3.70 19.89 21.68
CA GLU A 194 -3.80 18.84 22.71
C GLU A 194 -2.69 17.79 22.52
N GLU A 195 -2.61 17.13 21.36
CA GLU A 195 -1.62 16.09 21.06
C GLU A 195 -0.18 16.64 21.15
N THR A 196 0.03 17.86 20.66
CA THR A 196 1.34 18.53 20.80
C THR A 196 1.70 18.78 22.26
N GLY A 197 0.70 19.09 23.10
CA GLY A 197 0.87 19.26 24.55
C GLY A 197 1.27 17.95 25.23
N GLU A 198 0.60 16.85 24.93
CA GLU A 198 0.87 15.52 25.47
C GLU A 198 2.26 15.02 25.09
N LEU A 199 2.64 15.20 23.81
CA LEU A 199 3.99 14.90 23.36
C LEU A 199 5.06 15.68 24.12
N ARG A 200 4.84 16.98 24.40
CA ARG A 200 5.76 17.81 25.18
C ARG A 200 5.89 17.31 26.62
N GLU A 201 4.78 16.95 27.28
CA GLU A 201 4.79 16.40 28.63
C GLU A 201 5.62 15.10 28.73
N HIS A 202 5.52 14.24 27.70
CA HIS A 202 6.33 13.03 27.63
C HIS A 202 7.81 13.34 27.38
N LEU A 203 8.12 14.32 26.54
CA LEU A 203 9.49 14.77 26.29
C LEU A 203 10.16 15.43 27.52
N GLU A 204 9.40 16.15 28.36
CA GLU A 204 9.92 16.72 29.59
C GLU A 204 10.38 15.66 30.62
N LYS A 205 9.82 14.46 30.54
CA LYS A 205 10.24 13.31 31.37
C LYS A 205 11.55 12.68 30.88
N PHE A 206 12.04 13.11 29.71
CA PHE A 206 13.35 12.69 29.21
C PHE A 206 14.45 13.37 29.98
N PRO A 207 15.45 12.65 30.51
CA PRO A 207 16.62 13.29 31.08
C PRO A 207 17.30 14.14 30.01
N ALA A 208 17.53 15.39 30.29
CA ALA A 208 18.24 16.30 29.39
C ALA A 208 19.53 15.64 28.92
N PRO A 209 19.86 15.70 27.62
CA PRO A 209 21.13 15.14 27.13
C PRO A 209 22.26 15.80 27.92
N GLY A 210 23.08 14.98 28.58
CA GLY A 210 24.26 15.46 29.27
C GLY A 210 25.12 16.30 28.33
N PRO A 211 26.00 17.20 28.84
CA PRO A 211 26.83 18.06 28.05
C PRO A 211 27.59 17.19 27.03
N ARG A 212 27.49 17.53 25.74
CA ARG A 212 28.24 16.84 24.67
C ARG A 212 29.72 16.84 25.06
N PRO A 213 30.38 15.67 25.14
CA PRO A 213 31.81 15.66 25.29
C PRO A 213 32.41 16.40 24.11
N GLU A 214 33.26 17.40 24.40
CA GLU A 214 33.99 18.14 23.40
C GLU A 214 34.75 17.14 22.49
N ALA A 215 34.54 17.27 21.20
CA ALA A 215 35.05 16.38 20.19
C ALA A 215 36.58 16.31 20.24
N ARG A 216 37.11 15.28 20.86
CA ARG A 216 38.44 14.75 20.61
C ARG A 216 38.26 13.26 20.24
N GLY A 217 38.15 13.06 18.94
CA GLY A 217 38.46 11.87 18.17
C GLY A 217 38.23 10.50 18.86
N VAL A 218 37.02 10.01 18.88
CA VAL A 218 36.63 8.60 18.63
C VAL A 218 35.11 8.59 18.48
N ALA A 219 34.61 8.08 17.36
CA ALA A 219 33.19 7.93 17.09
C ALA A 219 32.61 6.81 17.95
N GLY A 220 32.14 7.16 19.14
CA GLY A 220 31.25 6.35 19.95
C GLY A 220 29.88 7.02 19.87
N SER A 221 28.97 6.53 19.02
CA SER A 221 27.56 6.95 19.04
C SER A 221 26.92 6.41 20.32
N GLY A 222 27.07 7.16 21.41
CA GLY A 222 26.27 6.93 22.61
C GLY A 222 24.80 7.23 22.30
N LYS A 223 24.11 6.29 21.67
CA LYS A 223 22.64 6.34 21.57
C LYS A 223 22.12 6.29 23.00
N GLN A 224 21.48 7.37 23.43
CA GLN A 224 20.75 7.38 24.69
C GLN A 224 19.66 6.32 24.60
N VAL A 225 19.69 5.33 25.48
CA VAL A 225 18.67 4.28 25.51
C VAL A 225 17.41 4.88 26.11
N VAL A 226 16.39 5.04 25.31
CA VAL A 226 15.06 5.47 25.74
C VAL A 226 14.41 4.27 26.45
N PRO A 227 13.87 4.43 27.68
CA PRO A 227 13.06 3.40 28.30
C PRO A 227 11.90 2.98 27.39
N GLU A 228 11.61 1.67 27.33
CA GLU A 228 10.61 1.12 26.39
C GLU A 228 9.21 1.68 26.62
N ASP A 229 8.82 1.90 27.88
CA ASP A 229 7.53 2.50 28.26
C ASP A 229 7.40 3.95 27.79
N LEU A 230 8.49 4.71 27.81
CA LEU A 230 8.51 6.08 27.32
C LEU A 230 8.55 6.12 25.79
N ARG A 231 9.28 5.21 25.19
CA ARG A 231 9.32 5.05 23.73
C ARG A 231 7.94 4.78 23.16
N THR A 232 7.22 3.81 23.73
CA THR A 232 5.85 3.47 23.31
C THR A 232 4.93 4.69 23.38
N LYS A 233 4.97 5.45 24.50
CA LYS A 233 4.15 6.65 24.64
C LYS A 233 4.49 7.73 23.61
N LEU A 234 5.78 7.95 23.34
CA LEU A 234 6.19 8.92 22.31
C LEU A 234 5.78 8.47 20.91
N GLU A 235 5.82 7.18 20.62
CA GLU A 235 5.36 6.61 19.36
C GLU A 235 3.84 6.76 19.20
N ASP A 236 3.06 6.61 20.29
CA ASP A 236 1.60 6.82 20.32
C ASP A 236 1.27 8.30 20.02
N GLU A 237 1.85 9.26 20.79
CA GLU A 237 1.58 10.70 20.59
C GLU A 237 2.00 11.20 19.20
N VAL A 238 3.12 10.69 18.67
CA VAL A 238 3.53 11.02 17.29
C VAL A 238 2.55 10.43 16.29
N GLY A 239 2.02 9.23 16.56
CA GLY A 239 0.97 8.61 15.74
C GLY A 239 -0.30 9.47 15.71
N ASP A 240 -0.75 9.96 16.86
CA ASP A 240 -1.96 10.77 16.99
C ASP A 240 -1.82 12.13 16.30
N LEU A 241 -0.62 12.72 16.28
CA LEU A 241 -0.34 13.94 15.49
C LEU A 241 -0.48 13.74 13.96
N PHE A 242 -0.33 12.51 13.47
CA PHE A 242 -0.45 12.18 12.04
C PHE A 242 -1.83 11.67 11.63
N PHE A 243 -2.66 11.32 12.58
CA PHE A 243 -4.03 10.85 12.34
C PHE A 243 -5.04 12.00 12.35
#